data_1e844f8c10cb8bd7c4edd598bdd7cc57
#
_entry.id   1e844f8c10cb8bd7c4edd598bdd7cc57
#
_cell.length_a   1.000
_cell.length_b   1.000
_cell.length_c   1.000
_cell.angle_alpha   90.00
_cell.angle_beta   90.00
_cell.angle_gamma   90.00
#
_symmetry.space_group_name_H-M   'P 1'
#
loop_
_entity.id
_entity.type
_entity.pdbx_description
1 polymer ?
#
loop_
_entity_poly.entity_id
_entity_poly.type
_entity_poly.pdbx_seq_one_letter_code
_entity_poly.pdbx_strand_id
1 'polypeptide(L)'
;MAQNGVTENGACGGAPAPALPRPADVQGIAHTKIFIDNEWRTSCAGRTFPTLNPATGVKICDVQEADEEDVDKAVEAAKAAVQRGSPWRRMDASSRGRLLHKLADLIERDRLLLATLETLDTGKPFLQSFFIDMDGSIKTLRYYAGWTDKIHGKSLPVDESFMCLTKHEPVGVCGAIIPWNFPLLMFMWKIAPALSCGNTVVIKPAEQTPLTALHIGSLIKEAGFPPGVVNIVPGFGTTAGAAIAGHMGIDKVAFTGSTEVGQLIKEAAAKSNLKRVTLELGGKNPCIVFADCDLQLAVEETQKGAFYNQGQCCTAASRVFVEESIHEEFVRCSIEKAKKIVIGDPLDPQTSQGPQIDRQQFDKIMDLIESGKKEGARLEYGGVAVGEKSLFIQPTIFSGVKDHMRIAKEEIFGPVQCIFSFKTQQEAIERANCSQYGLVSAAFTTSLDRALSVSAALETGTVWINCYNALHAQTPFGGYKMSGNGRELGEYALAEYSEVKTVTIKLSETM
;
A
#
# COMPACT_ATOMS: atom_id res chain seq x y z
N MET A 1 1.42 -14.69 70.57
CA MET A 1 0.10 -14.04 70.61
C MET A 1 0.11 -12.89 69.61
N ALA A 2 -0.87 -12.82 68.80
CA ALA A 2 -1.35 -11.88 67.82
C ALA A 2 -1.24 -12.38 66.35
N GLN A 3 -2.32 -12.99 65.97
CA GLN A 3 -2.74 -13.23 64.58
C GLN A 3 -3.06 -11.89 63.93
N ASN A 4 -2.56 -11.62 62.73
CA ASN A 4 -3.14 -10.63 61.86
C ASN A 4 -3.53 -11.31 60.54
N GLY A 5 -4.85 -11.41 60.34
CA GLY A 5 -5.46 -11.93 59.13
C GLY A 5 -5.20 -11.02 57.96
N VAL A 6 -4.82 -11.59 56.84
CA VAL A 6 -4.82 -10.97 55.51
C VAL A 6 -6.22 -11.20 54.97
N THR A 7 -7.00 -10.13 54.85
CA THR A 7 -8.28 -10.13 54.16
C THR A 7 -8.00 -10.13 52.65
N GLU A 8 -8.36 -11.25 52.01
CA GLU A 8 -8.69 -11.24 50.56
C GLU A 8 -9.84 -10.26 50.35
N ASN A 9 -9.66 -9.31 49.38
CA ASN A 9 -10.73 -8.89 48.48
C ASN A 9 -10.29 -7.69 47.66
N GLY A 10 -10.14 -7.87 46.40
CA GLY A 10 -9.96 -6.85 45.38
C GLY A 10 -10.01 -7.48 44.02
N ALA A 11 -11.15 -8.13 43.67
CA ALA A 11 -11.45 -8.43 42.29
C ALA A 11 -11.58 -7.09 41.54
N CYS A 12 -10.52 -6.65 40.85
CA CYS A 12 -10.61 -5.63 39.83
C CYS A 12 -11.55 -6.15 38.75
N GLY A 13 -12.80 -5.71 38.81
CA GLY A 13 -13.75 -5.87 37.71
C GLY A 13 -13.17 -5.19 36.48
N GLY A 14 -12.54 -5.97 35.60
CA GLY A 14 -12.12 -5.51 34.31
C GLY A 14 -13.34 -4.99 33.55
N ALA A 15 -13.29 -3.76 33.07
CA ALA A 15 -14.32 -3.26 32.17
C ALA A 15 -14.49 -4.29 31.02
N PRO A 16 -15.72 -4.60 30.60
CA PRO A 16 -15.95 -5.51 29.50
C PRO A 16 -15.15 -5.01 28.26
N ALA A 17 -14.48 -5.92 27.57
CA ALA A 17 -13.78 -5.58 26.36
C ALA A 17 -14.73 -4.82 25.42
N PRO A 18 -14.29 -3.71 24.80
CA PRO A 18 -15.14 -2.94 23.91
C PRO A 18 -15.69 -3.85 22.80
N ALA A 19 -16.98 -3.72 22.51
CA ALA A 19 -17.62 -4.50 21.45
C ALA A 19 -16.92 -4.22 20.12
N LEU A 20 -16.69 -5.27 19.33
CA LEU A 20 -16.13 -5.13 17.99
C LEU A 20 -17.03 -4.24 17.11
N PRO A 21 -16.43 -3.39 16.25
CA PRO A 21 -17.20 -2.58 15.32
C PRO A 21 -17.97 -3.48 14.35
N ARG A 22 -19.14 -3.02 13.91
CA ARG A 22 -19.97 -3.72 12.93
C ARG A 22 -20.00 -2.94 11.63
N PRO A 23 -20.09 -3.61 10.47
CA PRO A 23 -20.26 -2.95 9.19
C PRO A 23 -21.45 -1.99 9.19
N ALA A 24 -21.32 -0.89 8.43
CA ALA A 24 -22.45 0.03 8.21
C ALA A 24 -23.51 -0.64 7.32
N ASP A 25 -24.77 -0.27 7.51
CA ASP A 25 -25.85 -0.65 6.61
C ASP A 25 -25.78 0.24 5.35
N VAL A 26 -25.31 -0.32 4.24
CA VAL A 26 -25.14 0.40 2.96
C VAL A 26 -26.35 0.11 2.07
N GLN A 27 -27.31 1.03 2.03
CA GLN A 27 -28.53 0.92 1.22
C GLN A 27 -28.31 1.28 -0.26
N GLY A 28 -27.12 1.76 -0.64
CA GLY A 28 -26.73 2.12 -2.01
C GLY A 28 -25.42 2.90 -2.03
N ILE A 29 -24.83 3.03 -3.22
CA ILE A 29 -23.57 3.75 -3.42
C ILE A 29 -23.87 5.18 -3.84
N ALA A 30 -23.51 6.14 -2.99
CA ALA A 30 -23.80 7.56 -3.20
C ALA A 30 -22.99 8.19 -4.35
N HIS A 31 -21.74 7.75 -4.55
CA HIS A 31 -20.81 8.36 -5.49
C HIS A 31 -20.29 7.32 -6.51
N THR A 32 -20.71 7.47 -7.76
CA THR A 32 -20.36 6.58 -8.88
C THR A 32 -19.88 7.33 -10.12
N LYS A 33 -19.73 8.66 -10.02
CA LYS A 33 -19.32 9.54 -11.12
C LYS A 33 -17.85 9.92 -11.03
N ILE A 34 -17.29 10.44 -12.09
CA ILE A 34 -15.95 11.05 -12.14
C ILE A 34 -15.98 12.32 -11.29
N PHE A 35 -14.93 12.55 -10.49
CA PHE A 35 -14.78 13.73 -9.64
C PHE A 35 -13.70 14.65 -10.18
N ILE A 36 -14.09 15.76 -10.78
CA ILE A 36 -13.18 16.76 -11.35
C ILE A 36 -13.63 18.17 -10.92
N ASP A 37 -12.68 18.98 -10.47
CA ASP A 37 -12.93 20.38 -10.12
C ASP A 37 -13.97 20.55 -9.01
N ASN A 38 -13.94 19.63 -8.01
CA ASN A 38 -14.93 19.49 -6.94
C ASN A 38 -16.37 19.21 -7.41
N GLU A 39 -16.55 18.74 -8.65
CA GLU A 39 -17.84 18.43 -9.22
C GLU A 39 -17.93 16.98 -9.70
N TRP A 40 -19.12 16.39 -9.58
CA TRP A 40 -19.44 15.05 -10.05
C TRP A 40 -19.89 15.11 -11.51
N ARG A 41 -19.14 14.43 -12.40
CA ARG A 41 -19.38 14.46 -13.85
C ARG A 41 -19.65 13.06 -14.40
N THR A 42 -20.46 12.98 -15.43
CA THR A 42 -20.58 11.78 -16.26
C THR A 42 -19.39 11.69 -17.20
N SER A 43 -19.00 10.47 -17.58
CA SER A 43 -17.96 10.24 -18.58
C SER A 43 -18.28 10.94 -19.89
N CYS A 44 -17.25 11.49 -20.54
CA CYS A 44 -17.38 12.12 -21.86
C CYS A 44 -17.92 11.13 -22.92
N ALA A 45 -17.48 9.88 -22.86
CA ALA A 45 -17.98 8.81 -23.73
C ALA A 45 -19.31 8.18 -23.27
N GLY A 46 -19.83 8.58 -22.10
CA GLY A 46 -21.08 8.03 -21.55
C GLY A 46 -20.99 6.57 -21.11
N ARG A 47 -19.77 6.01 -21.01
CA ARG A 47 -19.56 4.61 -20.62
C ARG A 47 -19.54 4.43 -19.12
N THR A 48 -19.88 3.21 -18.68
CA THR A 48 -19.79 2.76 -17.30
C THR A 48 -19.18 1.36 -17.24
N PHE A 49 -18.64 0.99 -16.09
CA PHE A 49 -18.24 -0.38 -15.80
C PHE A 49 -18.83 -0.83 -14.47
N PRO A 50 -19.15 -2.14 -14.31
CA PRO A 50 -19.65 -2.68 -13.04
C PRO A 50 -18.52 -2.87 -12.06
N THR A 51 -18.74 -2.51 -10.78
CA THR A 51 -17.94 -3.00 -9.66
C THR A 51 -18.66 -4.18 -9.01
N LEU A 52 -17.91 -5.22 -8.65
CA LEU A 52 -18.44 -6.50 -8.20
C LEU A 52 -17.96 -6.79 -6.78
N ASN A 53 -18.82 -7.38 -5.97
CA ASN A 53 -18.40 -7.96 -4.69
C ASN A 53 -17.71 -9.32 -4.96
N PRO A 54 -16.40 -9.46 -4.70
CA PRO A 54 -15.67 -10.68 -5.03
C PRO A 54 -16.09 -11.89 -4.18
N ALA A 55 -16.71 -11.67 -3.02
CA ALA A 55 -17.21 -12.76 -2.17
C ALA A 55 -18.46 -13.44 -2.76
N THR A 56 -19.29 -12.68 -3.47
CA THR A 56 -20.59 -13.15 -3.97
C THR A 56 -20.69 -13.17 -5.48
N GLY A 57 -19.83 -12.43 -6.18
CA GLY A 57 -19.92 -12.17 -7.63
C GLY A 57 -21.06 -11.22 -8.02
N VAL A 58 -21.79 -10.66 -7.05
CA VAL A 58 -22.92 -9.76 -7.30
C VAL A 58 -22.43 -8.36 -7.62
N LYS A 59 -23.06 -7.72 -8.61
CA LYS A 59 -22.79 -6.33 -8.95
C LYS A 59 -23.20 -5.41 -7.80
N ILE A 60 -22.29 -4.54 -7.37
CA ILE A 60 -22.54 -3.53 -6.35
C ILE A 60 -23.20 -2.30 -7.01
N CYS A 61 -22.57 -1.74 -8.04
CA CYS A 61 -23.07 -0.60 -8.81
C CYS A 61 -22.35 -0.50 -10.18
N ASP A 62 -22.83 0.43 -11.02
CA ASP A 62 -22.11 0.86 -12.20
C ASP A 62 -21.40 2.18 -11.92
N VAL A 63 -20.12 2.27 -12.27
CA VAL A 63 -19.26 3.45 -12.10
C VAL A 63 -18.96 4.06 -13.45
N GLN A 64 -18.93 5.40 -13.55
CA GLN A 64 -18.56 6.09 -14.79
C GLN A 64 -17.13 5.77 -15.18
N GLU A 65 -16.92 5.41 -16.44
CA GLU A 65 -15.62 5.07 -17.02
C GLU A 65 -14.95 6.31 -17.62
N ALA A 66 -13.90 6.81 -16.95
CA ALA A 66 -13.07 7.87 -17.51
C ALA A 66 -12.19 7.34 -18.65
N ASP A 67 -12.03 8.16 -19.67
CA ASP A 67 -11.09 7.94 -20.78
C ASP A 67 -10.11 9.11 -20.92
N GLU A 68 -9.43 9.20 -22.08
CA GLU A 68 -8.43 10.23 -22.36
C GLU A 68 -9.00 11.66 -22.23
N GLU A 69 -10.22 11.91 -22.76
CA GLU A 69 -10.86 13.23 -22.70
C GLU A 69 -11.21 13.65 -21.26
N ASP A 70 -11.61 12.70 -20.41
CA ASP A 70 -11.87 12.96 -19.00
C ASP A 70 -10.57 13.26 -18.24
N VAL A 71 -9.47 12.55 -18.58
CA VAL A 71 -8.13 12.81 -18.03
C VAL A 71 -7.65 14.19 -18.44
N ASP A 72 -7.84 14.60 -19.70
CA ASP A 72 -7.50 15.95 -20.18
C ASP A 72 -8.19 17.04 -19.33
N LYS A 73 -9.51 16.89 -19.10
CA LYS A 73 -10.29 17.83 -18.26
C LYS A 73 -9.78 17.85 -16.81
N ALA A 74 -9.42 16.69 -16.28
CA ALA A 74 -8.85 16.60 -14.92
C ALA A 74 -7.49 17.29 -14.82
N VAL A 75 -6.64 17.14 -15.84
CA VAL A 75 -5.34 17.80 -15.92
C VAL A 75 -5.48 19.31 -16.11
N GLU A 76 -6.44 19.77 -16.91
CA GLU A 76 -6.73 21.21 -17.06
C GLU A 76 -7.15 21.83 -15.73
N ALA A 77 -8.05 21.18 -14.97
CA ALA A 77 -8.46 21.62 -13.65
C ALA A 77 -7.28 21.63 -12.66
N ALA A 78 -6.44 20.58 -12.66
CA ALA A 78 -5.26 20.48 -11.82
C ALA A 78 -4.22 21.58 -12.14
N LYS A 79 -3.97 21.87 -13.42
CA LYS A 79 -3.11 22.95 -13.88
C LYS A 79 -3.62 24.33 -13.43
N ALA A 80 -4.91 24.57 -13.58
CA ALA A 80 -5.52 25.82 -13.11
C ALA A 80 -5.34 26.01 -11.60
N ALA A 81 -5.48 24.95 -10.82
CA ALA A 81 -5.31 25.00 -9.38
C ALA A 81 -3.87 25.20 -8.92
N VAL A 82 -2.85 24.73 -9.66
CA VAL A 82 -1.43 24.87 -9.30
C VAL A 82 -0.77 26.12 -9.86
N GLN A 83 -1.44 26.86 -10.75
CA GLN A 83 -0.90 28.10 -11.37
C GLN A 83 -0.56 29.17 -10.32
N ARG A 84 0.44 30.00 -10.63
CA ARG A 84 0.74 31.18 -9.81
C ARG A 84 -0.49 32.09 -9.73
N GLY A 85 -0.84 32.49 -8.50
CA GLY A 85 -2.02 33.33 -8.26
C GLY A 85 -3.30 32.59 -7.93
N SER A 86 -3.38 31.27 -8.15
CA SER A 86 -4.52 30.45 -7.72
C SER A 86 -4.68 30.43 -6.20
N PRO A 87 -5.87 30.19 -5.68
CA PRO A 87 -6.10 30.07 -4.22
C PRO A 87 -5.19 29.01 -3.58
N TRP A 88 -5.01 27.84 -4.21
CA TRP A 88 -4.16 26.77 -3.71
C TRP A 88 -2.69 27.14 -3.67
N ARG A 89 -2.16 27.72 -4.78
CA ARG A 89 -0.76 28.11 -4.88
C ARG A 89 -0.38 29.25 -3.93
N ARG A 90 -1.33 30.10 -3.59
CA ARG A 90 -1.14 31.25 -2.67
C ARG A 90 -1.42 30.89 -1.22
N MET A 91 -1.98 29.71 -0.98
CA MET A 91 -2.35 29.27 0.37
C MET A 91 -1.10 29.11 1.23
N ASP A 92 -1.17 29.65 2.46
CA ASP A 92 -0.15 29.44 3.48
C ASP A 92 0.03 27.95 3.79
N ALA A 93 1.28 27.53 4.03
CA ALA A 93 1.62 26.14 4.27
C ALA A 93 0.85 25.54 5.46
N SER A 94 0.72 26.27 6.57
CA SER A 94 -0.08 25.84 7.74
C SER A 94 -1.55 25.66 7.39
N SER A 95 -2.09 26.48 6.47
CA SER A 95 -3.47 26.35 6.00
C SER A 95 -3.69 25.07 5.20
N ARG A 96 -2.71 24.66 4.35
CA ARG A 96 -2.73 23.35 3.69
C ARG A 96 -2.73 22.21 4.71
N GLY A 97 -1.90 22.33 5.76
CA GLY A 97 -1.88 21.36 6.86
C GLY A 97 -3.23 21.22 7.56
N ARG A 98 -3.92 22.34 7.81
CA ARG A 98 -5.28 22.31 8.39
C ARG A 98 -6.30 21.58 7.51
N LEU A 99 -6.22 21.73 6.18
CA LEU A 99 -7.10 20.98 5.26
C LEU A 99 -6.83 19.47 5.31
N LEU A 100 -5.56 19.06 5.35
CA LEU A 100 -5.19 17.64 5.49
C LEU A 100 -5.65 17.06 6.83
N HIS A 101 -5.50 17.80 7.94
CA HIS A 101 -6.04 17.37 9.25
C HIS A 101 -7.56 17.22 9.20
N LYS A 102 -8.27 18.21 8.62
CA LYS A 102 -9.71 18.15 8.50
C LYS A 102 -10.18 16.96 7.66
N LEU A 103 -9.47 16.64 6.56
CA LEU A 103 -9.76 15.45 5.77
C LEU A 103 -9.55 14.17 6.60
N ALA A 104 -8.50 14.10 7.41
CA ALA A 104 -8.27 12.97 8.32
C ALA A 104 -9.40 12.81 9.34
N ASP A 105 -9.91 13.91 9.91
CA ASP A 105 -11.01 13.91 10.86
C ASP A 105 -12.33 13.46 10.20
N LEU A 106 -12.58 13.85 8.94
CA LEU A 106 -13.73 13.41 8.17
C LEU A 106 -13.67 11.92 7.82
N ILE A 107 -12.49 11.40 7.48
CA ILE A 107 -12.28 9.96 7.28
C ILE A 107 -12.51 9.19 8.58
N GLU A 108 -12.06 9.72 9.71
CA GLU A 108 -12.31 9.11 11.02
C GLU A 108 -13.80 9.12 11.39
N ARG A 109 -14.52 10.20 11.09
CA ARG A 109 -15.98 10.29 11.23
C ARG A 109 -16.70 9.20 10.42
N ASP A 110 -16.30 9.02 9.16
CA ASP A 110 -16.94 8.09 8.22
C ASP A 110 -16.28 6.70 8.21
N ARG A 111 -15.44 6.40 9.21
CA ARG A 111 -14.62 5.18 9.29
C ARG A 111 -15.40 3.89 9.08
N LEU A 112 -16.59 3.76 9.69
CA LEU A 112 -17.44 2.58 9.54
C LEU A 112 -17.92 2.40 8.11
N LEU A 113 -18.38 3.46 7.47
CA LEU A 113 -18.84 3.45 6.09
C LEU A 113 -17.69 3.12 5.14
N LEU A 114 -16.57 3.82 5.28
CA LEU A 114 -15.38 3.61 4.43
C LEU A 114 -14.84 2.19 4.55
N ALA A 115 -14.72 1.66 5.77
CA ALA A 115 -14.28 0.28 5.99
C ALA A 115 -15.26 -0.75 5.38
N THR A 116 -16.57 -0.45 5.41
CA THR A 116 -17.58 -1.31 4.76
C THR A 116 -17.46 -1.26 3.24
N LEU A 117 -17.30 -0.08 2.64
CA LEU A 117 -17.08 0.08 1.20
C LEU A 117 -15.79 -0.62 0.74
N GLU A 118 -14.70 -0.46 1.50
CA GLU A 118 -13.42 -1.13 1.24
C GLU A 118 -13.59 -2.66 1.23
N THR A 119 -14.34 -3.20 2.19
CA THR A 119 -14.62 -4.64 2.28
C THR A 119 -15.51 -5.14 1.14
N LEU A 120 -16.51 -4.35 0.75
CA LEU A 120 -17.45 -4.74 -0.30
C LEU A 120 -16.80 -4.91 -1.67
N ASP A 121 -15.89 -4.03 -2.07
CA ASP A 121 -15.27 -4.11 -3.39
C ASP A 121 -13.92 -4.83 -3.41
N THR A 122 -13.24 -5.00 -2.26
CA THR A 122 -12.00 -5.77 -2.17
C THR A 122 -12.18 -7.23 -1.76
N GLY A 123 -13.25 -7.53 -1.02
CA GLY A 123 -13.41 -8.82 -0.34
C GLY A 123 -12.55 -9.00 0.91
N LYS A 124 -11.83 -7.98 1.34
CA LYS A 124 -11.02 -7.99 2.57
C LYS A 124 -11.90 -8.09 3.82
N PRO A 125 -11.52 -8.87 4.86
CA PRO A 125 -12.27 -8.90 6.11
C PRO A 125 -12.47 -7.50 6.72
N PHE A 126 -13.69 -7.19 7.14
CA PHE A 126 -14.08 -5.87 7.63
C PHE A 126 -13.20 -5.35 8.77
N LEU A 127 -12.80 -6.22 9.70
CA LEU A 127 -11.94 -5.81 10.81
C LEU A 127 -10.53 -5.39 10.33
N GLN A 128 -10.02 -5.98 9.24
CA GLN A 128 -8.77 -5.54 8.62
C GLN A 128 -8.93 -4.16 7.96
N SER A 129 -10.00 -3.96 7.19
CA SER A 129 -10.31 -2.63 6.62
C SER A 129 -10.43 -1.57 7.72
N PHE A 130 -11.16 -1.86 8.80
CA PHE A 130 -11.43 -0.92 9.87
C PHE A 130 -10.19 -0.57 10.71
N PHE A 131 -9.44 -1.58 11.19
CA PHE A 131 -8.32 -1.36 12.12
C PHE A 131 -6.99 -1.07 11.44
N ILE A 132 -6.81 -1.46 10.17
CA ILE A 132 -5.53 -1.33 9.48
C ILE A 132 -5.62 -0.27 8.37
N ASP A 133 -6.51 -0.44 7.38
CA ASP A 133 -6.53 0.44 6.22
C ASP A 133 -7.02 1.84 6.58
N MET A 134 -8.09 1.96 7.38
CA MET A 134 -8.59 3.25 7.84
C MET A 134 -7.58 3.93 8.78
N ASP A 135 -7.05 3.19 9.75
CA ASP A 135 -6.07 3.73 10.71
C ASP A 135 -4.78 4.20 10.03
N GLY A 136 -4.24 3.38 9.12
CA GLY A 136 -3.06 3.73 8.33
C GLY A 136 -3.28 4.97 7.44
N SER A 137 -4.46 5.09 6.84
CA SER A 137 -4.85 6.24 6.01
C SER A 137 -4.92 7.52 6.83
N ILE A 138 -5.59 7.51 7.98
CA ILE A 138 -5.71 8.64 8.90
C ILE A 138 -4.33 9.07 9.42
N LYS A 139 -3.51 8.11 9.87
CA LYS A 139 -2.16 8.38 10.35
C LYS A 139 -1.27 8.99 9.27
N THR A 140 -1.37 8.53 8.03
CA THR A 140 -0.61 9.07 6.90
C THR A 140 -0.98 10.52 6.62
N LEU A 141 -2.26 10.85 6.56
CA LEU A 141 -2.72 12.24 6.40
C LEU A 141 -2.23 13.15 7.52
N ARG A 142 -2.36 12.73 8.78
CA ARG A 142 -1.92 13.52 9.94
C ARG A 142 -0.41 13.71 9.95
N TYR A 143 0.35 12.69 9.56
CA TYR A 143 1.80 12.79 9.44
C TYR A 143 2.22 13.86 8.42
N TYR A 144 1.67 13.82 7.22
CA TYR A 144 2.02 14.79 6.18
C TYR A 144 1.38 16.17 6.39
N ALA A 145 0.25 16.27 7.07
CA ALA A 145 -0.28 17.55 7.54
C ALA A 145 0.71 18.29 8.43
N GLY A 146 1.45 17.54 9.27
CA GLY A 146 2.51 18.07 10.11
C GLY A 146 3.78 18.50 9.36
N TRP A 147 3.95 18.09 8.09
CA TRP A 147 5.12 18.44 7.28
C TRP A 147 4.94 19.72 6.46
N THR A 148 3.73 20.17 6.21
CA THR A 148 3.42 21.26 5.27
C THR A 148 4.24 22.54 5.50
N ASP A 149 4.48 22.93 6.72
CA ASP A 149 5.22 24.13 7.14
C ASP A 149 6.70 23.83 7.48
N LYS A 150 7.16 22.60 7.27
CA LYS A 150 8.55 22.17 7.55
C LYS A 150 9.36 21.88 6.29
N ILE A 151 8.76 22.06 5.10
CA ILE A 151 9.42 21.90 3.81
C ILE A 151 10.15 23.21 3.49
N HIS A 152 11.40 23.31 3.90
CA HIS A 152 12.21 24.50 3.73
C HIS A 152 13.53 24.22 3.01
N GLY A 153 14.15 25.26 2.43
CA GLY A 153 15.46 25.19 1.83
C GLY A 153 16.61 25.52 2.79
N LYS A 154 17.79 25.69 2.22
CA LYS A 154 19.04 25.95 2.92
C LYS A 154 19.64 27.27 2.49
N SER A 155 20.36 27.95 3.39
CA SER A 155 21.34 28.98 3.04
C SER A 155 22.68 28.29 2.82
N LEU A 156 23.30 28.49 1.66
CA LEU A 156 24.53 27.84 1.25
C LEU A 156 25.72 28.76 1.43
N PRO A 157 26.84 28.29 2.00
CA PRO A 157 28.06 29.08 2.10
C PRO A 157 28.68 29.23 0.70
N VAL A 158 28.85 30.50 0.26
CA VAL A 158 29.52 30.89 -0.97
C VAL A 158 30.44 32.07 -0.65
N ASP A 159 31.18 32.62 -1.63
CA ASP A 159 32.00 33.79 -1.41
C ASP A 159 31.17 35.03 -1.05
N GLU A 160 31.83 36.04 -0.45
CA GLU A 160 31.18 37.25 0.10
C GLU A 160 30.45 38.11 -0.94
N SER A 161 30.70 37.89 -2.23
CA SER A 161 30.03 38.61 -3.32
C SER A 161 28.60 38.11 -3.59
N PHE A 162 28.18 36.98 -3.00
CA PHE A 162 26.91 36.37 -3.28
C PHE A 162 26.18 35.88 -2.03
N MET A 163 24.86 35.92 -2.09
CA MET A 163 23.97 35.16 -1.21
C MET A 163 23.36 34.01 -2.01
N CYS A 164 23.48 32.78 -1.51
CA CYS A 164 22.92 31.60 -2.17
C CYS A 164 21.97 30.85 -1.24
N LEU A 165 20.77 30.57 -1.74
CA LEU A 165 19.77 29.84 -1.00
C LEU A 165 19.05 28.81 -1.91
N THR A 166 18.54 27.75 -1.32
CA THR A 166 17.64 26.83 -2.01
C THR A 166 16.19 27.04 -1.59
N LYS A 167 15.27 26.71 -2.47
CA LYS A 167 13.82 26.66 -2.20
C LYS A 167 13.28 25.32 -2.67
N HIS A 168 12.37 24.73 -1.90
CA HIS A 168 11.56 23.61 -2.35
C HIS A 168 10.24 24.13 -2.91
N GLU A 169 9.95 23.81 -4.17
CA GLU A 169 8.71 24.18 -4.85
C GLU A 169 7.94 22.90 -5.21
N PRO A 170 6.59 22.91 -5.33
CA PRO A 170 5.87 21.74 -5.84
C PRO A 170 6.35 21.37 -7.25
N VAL A 171 6.37 20.09 -7.54
CA VAL A 171 6.63 19.55 -8.89
C VAL A 171 5.60 20.12 -9.89
N GLY A 172 4.32 20.13 -9.50
CA GLY A 172 3.24 20.63 -10.35
C GLY A 172 2.01 19.74 -10.30
N VAL A 173 1.58 19.20 -11.44
CA VAL A 173 0.49 18.24 -11.56
C VAL A 173 1.03 16.82 -11.39
N CYS A 174 0.55 16.10 -10.40
CA CYS A 174 0.92 14.72 -10.13
C CYS A 174 -0.17 13.77 -10.59
N GLY A 175 0.15 12.88 -11.54
CA GLY A 175 -0.66 11.71 -11.86
C GLY A 175 -0.40 10.61 -10.84
N ALA A 176 -1.45 9.96 -10.37
CA ALA A 176 -1.36 8.81 -9.48
C ALA A 176 -2.21 7.66 -10.00
N ILE A 177 -1.66 6.44 -10.00
CA ILE A 177 -2.36 5.23 -10.40
C ILE A 177 -2.18 4.21 -9.28
N ILE A 178 -3.28 3.79 -8.65
CA ILE A 178 -3.27 2.97 -7.45
C ILE A 178 -3.89 1.59 -7.68
N PRO A 179 -3.42 0.56 -6.93
CA PRO A 179 -3.89 -0.80 -7.06
C PRO A 179 -5.18 -1.05 -6.27
N TRP A 180 -5.73 -2.26 -6.45
CA TRP A 180 -6.96 -2.73 -5.83
C TRP A 180 -6.80 -3.37 -4.44
N ASN A 181 -5.57 -3.72 -4.03
CA ASN A 181 -5.37 -4.50 -2.80
C ASN A 181 -5.44 -3.69 -1.49
N PHE A 182 -5.10 -2.41 -1.53
CA PHE A 182 -5.23 -1.46 -0.42
C PHE A 182 -5.73 -0.10 -0.94
N PRO A 183 -6.99 -0.01 -1.43
CA PRO A 183 -7.46 1.15 -2.18
C PRO A 183 -7.30 2.47 -1.43
N LEU A 184 -7.88 2.60 -0.24
CA LEU A 184 -7.83 3.86 0.50
C LEU A 184 -6.43 4.16 1.04
N LEU A 185 -5.72 3.15 1.53
CA LEU A 185 -4.36 3.34 2.04
C LEU A 185 -3.43 3.84 0.94
N MET A 186 -3.45 3.22 -0.23
CA MET A 186 -2.64 3.64 -1.39
C MET A 186 -3.07 5.00 -1.94
N PHE A 187 -4.36 5.33 -1.86
CA PHE A 187 -4.85 6.67 -2.20
C PHE A 187 -4.18 7.72 -1.31
N MET A 188 -4.14 7.50 0.01
CA MET A 188 -3.54 8.44 0.96
C MET A 188 -2.01 8.51 0.85
N TRP A 189 -1.34 7.41 0.53
CA TRP A 189 0.12 7.41 0.29
C TRP A 189 0.51 8.29 -0.91
N LYS A 190 -0.38 8.44 -1.89
CA LYS A 190 -0.14 9.32 -3.05
C LYS A 190 -0.51 10.77 -2.78
N ILE A 191 -1.73 11.03 -2.27
CA ILE A 191 -2.21 12.42 -2.16
C ILE A 191 -1.61 13.17 -0.97
N ALA A 192 -1.35 12.50 0.17
CA ALA A 192 -0.93 13.21 1.37
C ALA A 192 0.44 13.92 1.19
N PRO A 193 1.53 13.26 0.73
CA PRO A 193 2.79 13.94 0.47
C PRO A 193 2.70 14.93 -0.70
N ALA A 194 1.93 14.61 -1.76
CA ALA A 194 1.74 15.51 -2.90
C ALA A 194 1.12 16.85 -2.46
N LEU A 195 0.02 16.79 -1.72
CA LEU A 195 -0.70 17.97 -1.21
C LEU A 195 0.11 18.72 -0.14
N SER A 196 0.84 18.01 0.70
CA SER A 196 1.77 18.62 1.68
C SER A 196 2.79 19.53 0.99
N CYS A 197 3.36 19.09 -0.14
CA CYS A 197 4.29 19.88 -0.95
C CYS A 197 3.60 20.96 -1.81
N GLY A 198 2.26 21.01 -1.84
CA GLY A 198 1.50 22.01 -2.60
C GLY A 198 1.24 21.66 -4.06
N ASN A 199 1.39 20.38 -4.44
CA ASN A 199 1.02 19.87 -5.76
C ASN A 199 -0.50 19.74 -5.92
N THR A 200 -0.95 19.49 -7.15
CA THR A 200 -2.30 19.03 -7.48
C THR A 200 -2.25 17.61 -7.99
N VAL A 201 -3.37 16.87 -7.90
CA VAL A 201 -3.38 15.44 -8.18
C VAL A 201 -4.50 15.06 -9.14
N VAL A 202 -4.17 14.22 -10.11
CA VAL A 202 -5.11 13.45 -10.94
C VAL A 202 -4.89 11.97 -10.61
N ILE A 203 -5.85 11.33 -9.96
CA ILE A 203 -5.70 9.97 -9.45
C ILE A 203 -6.70 9.00 -10.07
N LYS A 204 -6.17 7.86 -10.57
CA LYS A 204 -6.97 6.73 -11.05
C LYS A 204 -6.97 5.62 -10.00
N PRO A 205 -8.11 5.33 -9.35
CA PRO A 205 -8.27 4.09 -8.58
C PRO A 205 -8.30 2.88 -9.51
N ALA A 206 -8.08 1.69 -8.97
CA ALA A 206 -8.28 0.47 -9.72
C ALA A 206 -9.77 0.30 -10.08
N GLU A 207 -10.04 -0.24 -11.25
CA GLU A 207 -11.40 -0.48 -11.74
C GLU A 207 -12.17 -1.47 -10.87
N GLN A 208 -11.47 -2.40 -10.21
CA GLN A 208 -12.09 -3.36 -9.27
C GLN A 208 -12.59 -2.67 -7.99
N THR A 209 -11.91 -1.59 -7.54
CA THR A 209 -12.10 -1.04 -6.19
C THR A 209 -12.18 0.49 -6.17
N PRO A 210 -13.16 1.10 -6.85
CA PRO A 210 -13.26 2.55 -6.96
C PRO A 210 -14.02 3.22 -5.80
N LEU A 211 -14.74 2.46 -4.95
CA LEU A 211 -15.79 3.01 -4.10
C LEU A 211 -15.27 3.94 -3.01
N THR A 212 -14.22 3.55 -2.29
CA THR A 212 -13.63 4.39 -1.25
C THR A 212 -13.00 5.65 -1.81
N ALA A 213 -12.30 5.55 -2.95
CA ALA A 213 -11.72 6.72 -3.64
C ALA A 213 -12.79 7.75 -4.02
N LEU A 214 -13.93 7.29 -4.54
CA LEU A 214 -15.04 8.16 -4.92
C LEU A 214 -15.71 8.79 -3.68
N HIS A 215 -15.88 8.04 -2.59
CA HIS A 215 -16.38 8.63 -1.34
C HIS A 215 -15.43 9.72 -0.81
N ILE A 216 -14.11 9.51 -0.88
CA ILE A 216 -13.11 10.52 -0.50
C ILE A 216 -13.25 11.81 -1.31
N GLY A 217 -13.69 11.77 -2.56
CA GLY A 217 -14.00 12.96 -3.36
C GLY A 217 -15.00 13.89 -2.65
N SER A 218 -16.03 13.34 -2.02
CA SER A 218 -17.00 14.13 -1.23
C SER A 218 -16.36 14.75 0.01
N LEU A 219 -15.50 14.01 0.71
CA LEU A 219 -14.80 14.50 1.89
C LEU A 219 -13.76 15.57 1.57
N ILE A 220 -13.10 15.50 0.43
CA ILE A 220 -12.19 16.54 -0.09
C ILE A 220 -12.96 17.85 -0.28
N LYS A 221 -14.12 17.80 -0.92
CA LYS A 221 -15.00 18.96 -1.09
C LYS A 221 -15.48 19.50 0.28
N GLU A 222 -15.92 18.64 1.19
CA GLU A 222 -16.36 19.00 2.55
C GLU A 222 -15.22 19.59 3.40
N ALA A 223 -14.00 19.07 3.26
CA ALA A 223 -12.82 19.60 3.95
C ALA A 223 -12.49 21.03 3.51
N GLY A 224 -12.90 21.42 2.29
CA GLY A 224 -12.69 22.76 1.74
C GLY A 224 -11.44 22.89 0.88
N PHE A 225 -10.93 21.80 0.30
CA PHE A 225 -9.88 21.90 -0.71
C PHE A 225 -10.41 22.70 -1.91
N PRO A 226 -9.62 23.63 -2.47
CA PRO A 226 -10.02 24.36 -3.66
C PRO A 226 -10.32 23.43 -4.84
N PRO A 227 -11.24 23.83 -5.75
CA PRO A 227 -11.50 23.09 -6.98
C PRO A 227 -10.20 22.79 -7.77
N GLY A 228 -10.13 21.63 -8.42
CA GLY A 228 -8.99 21.17 -9.21
C GLY A 228 -7.78 20.63 -8.44
N VAL A 229 -7.73 20.77 -7.10
CA VAL A 229 -6.58 20.30 -6.30
C VAL A 229 -6.49 18.78 -6.31
N VAL A 230 -7.60 18.06 -6.22
CA VAL A 230 -7.67 16.59 -6.36
C VAL A 230 -8.78 16.24 -7.33
N ASN A 231 -8.44 15.42 -8.33
CA ASN A 231 -9.35 14.95 -9.36
C ASN A 231 -9.27 13.42 -9.42
N ILE A 232 -10.42 12.74 -9.41
CA ILE A 232 -10.51 11.28 -9.34
C ILE A 232 -11.18 10.78 -10.62
N VAL A 233 -10.43 9.99 -11.40
CA VAL A 233 -10.82 9.51 -12.73
C VAL A 233 -10.85 7.97 -12.74
N PRO A 234 -11.94 7.33 -12.27
CA PRO A 234 -12.09 5.87 -12.32
C PRO A 234 -12.18 5.41 -13.80
N GLY A 235 -11.45 4.36 -14.13
CA GLY A 235 -11.38 3.84 -15.50
C GLY A 235 -10.33 2.74 -15.61
N PHE A 236 -10.17 2.16 -16.81
CA PHE A 236 -9.23 1.08 -17.03
C PHE A 236 -7.79 1.54 -17.17
N GLY A 237 -6.86 0.62 -16.88
CA GLY A 237 -5.42 0.87 -17.03
C GLY A 237 -5.02 1.23 -18.45
N THR A 238 -5.62 0.56 -19.45
CA THR A 238 -5.34 0.74 -20.88
C THR A 238 -5.90 2.04 -21.49
N THR A 239 -6.81 2.71 -20.81
CA THR A 239 -7.42 3.99 -21.23
C THR A 239 -6.98 5.12 -20.32
N ALA A 240 -7.67 5.34 -19.21
CA ALA A 240 -7.36 6.42 -18.26
C ALA A 240 -5.94 6.31 -17.67
N GLY A 241 -5.45 5.07 -17.37
CA GLY A 241 -4.08 4.86 -16.87
C GLY A 241 -3.01 5.23 -17.89
N ALA A 242 -3.18 4.79 -19.14
CA ALA A 242 -2.27 5.11 -20.24
C ALA A 242 -2.28 6.63 -20.55
N ALA A 243 -3.47 7.25 -20.53
CA ALA A 243 -3.61 8.70 -20.70
C ALA A 243 -2.83 9.47 -19.62
N ILE A 244 -2.97 9.10 -18.34
CA ILE A 244 -2.19 9.74 -17.24
C ILE A 244 -0.69 9.56 -17.48
N ALA A 245 -0.23 8.35 -17.80
CA ALA A 245 1.20 8.06 -17.98
C ALA A 245 1.83 8.85 -19.13
N GLY A 246 1.11 9.00 -20.27
CA GLY A 246 1.57 9.69 -21.46
C GLY A 246 1.28 11.20 -21.49
N HIS A 247 0.50 11.75 -20.56
CA HIS A 247 -0.02 13.11 -20.65
C HIS A 247 1.06 14.18 -20.54
N MET A 248 1.17 15.06 -21.55
CA MET A 248 2.17 16.15 -21.58
C MET A 248 2.00 17.20 -20.49
N GLY A 249 0.84 17.28 -19.87
CA GLY A 249 0.53 18.24 -18.81
C GLY A 249 0.65 17.70 -17.39
N ILE A 250 1.12 16.49 -17.23
CA ILE A 250 1.44 15.88 -15.94
C ILE A 250 2.96 15.93 -15.76
N ASP A 251 3.42 16.43 -14.60
CA ASP A 251 4.84 16.66 -14.29
C ASP A 251 5.47 15.48 -13.55
N LYS A 252 4.66 14.65 -12.88
CA LYS A 252 5.07 13.45 -12.16
C LYS A 252 3.99 12.37 -12.24
N VAL A 253 4.41 11.09 -12.35
CA VAL A 253 3.54 9.93 -12.13
C VAL A 253 4.03 9.11 -10.95
N ALA A 254 3.13 8.79 -10.03
CA ALA A 254 3.33 7.83 -8.96
C ALA A 254 2.46 6.60 -9.24
N PHE A 255 3.09 5.45 -9.37
CA PHE A 255 2.41 4.19 -9.70
C PHE A 255 2.67 3.13 -8.64
N THR A 256 1.62 2.43 -8.22
CA THR A 256 1.72 1.18 -7.46
C THR A 256 0.94 0.09 -8.19
N GLY A 257 1.61 -1.03 -8.48
CA GLY A 257 1.00 -2.15 -9.18
C GLY A 257 2.01 -3.21 -9.61
N SER A 258 1.72 -3.93 -10.71
CA SER A 258 2.63 -4.98 -11.20
C SER A 258 3.90 -4.40 -11.84
N THR A 259 4.99 -5.17 -11.80
CA THR A 259 6.27 -4.81 -12.42
C THR A 259 6.13 -4.58 -13.92
N GLU A 260 5.38 -5.42 -14.62
CA GLU A 260 5.10 -5.29 -16.05
C GLU A 260 4.43 -3.95 -16.38
N VAL A 261 3.38 -3.58 -15.66
CA VAL A 261 2.71 -2.29 -15.87
C VAL A 261 3.61 -1.13 -15.48
N GLY A 262 4.44 -1.26 -14.43
CA GLY A 262 5.44 -0.26 -14.06
C GLY A 262 6.43 0.06 -15.18
N GLN A 263 6.84 -0.95 -15.96
CA GLN A 263 7.68 -0.77 -17.15
C GLN A 263 6.95 0.05 -18.23
N LEU A 264 5.68 -0.26 -18.51
CA LEU A 264 4.85 0.49 -19.46
C LEU A 264 4.66 1.95 -19.04
N ILE A 265 4.43 2.21 -17.75
CA ILE A 265 4.33 3.57 -17.20
C ILE A 265 5.63 4.34 -17.43
N LYS A 266 6.77 3.73 -17.13
CA LYS A 266 8.08 4.36 -17.29
C LYS A 266 8.41 4.65 -18.75
N GLU A 267 8.05 3.73 -19.66
CA GLU A 267 8.18 3.89 -21.10
C GLU A 267 7.31 5.04 -21.63
N ALA A 268 6.04 5.10 -21.24
CA ALA A 268 5.12 6.17 -21.64
C ALA A 268 5.60 7.55 -21.15
N ALA A 269 6.08 7.64 -19.90
CA ALA A 269 6.64 8.85 -19.35
C ALA A 269 7.90 9.32 -20.09
N ALA A 270 8.79 8.39 -20.47
CA ALA A 270 10.00 8.69 -21.24
C ALA A 270 9.69 9.17 -22.66
N LYS A 271 8.67 8.59 -23.30
CA LYS A 271 8.23 8.97 -24.66
C LYS A 271 7.44 10.28 -24.73
N SER A 272 6.93 10.75 -23.59
CA SER A 272 6.17 12.01 -23.53
C SER A 272 7.07 13.20 -23.16
N ASN A 273 7.05 13.67 -21.93
CA ASN A 273 7.71 14.89 -21.48
C ASN A 273 8.84 14.65 -20.47
N LEU A 274 9.33 13.42 -20.33
CA LEU A 274 10.35 13.00 -19.34
C LEU A 274 9.93 13.28 -17.89
N LYS A 275 8.63 13.22 -17.59
CA LYS A 275 8.09 13.42 -16.25
C LYS A 275 8.74 12.48 -15.23
N ARG A 276 8.80 12.91 -13.99
CA ARG A 276 9.25 12.06 -12.89
C ARG A 276 8.35 10.84 -12.74
N VAL A 277 8.93 9.68 -12.46
CA VAL A 277 8.18 8.44 -12.21
C VAL A 277 8.71 7.81 -10.94
N THR A 278 7.81 7.58 -9.97
CA THR A 278 8.07 6.72 -8.82
C THR A 278 7.22 5.46 -8.95
N LEU A 279 7.82 4.32 -8.64
CA LEU A 279 7.24 3.00 -8.83
C LEU A 279 7.33 2.21 -7.53
N GLU A 280 6.19 1.71 -7.06
CA GLU A 280 6.08 0.69 -6.02
C GLU A 280 5.47 -0.56 -6.66
N LEU A 281 6.29 -1.60 -6.79
CA LEU A 281 5.98 -2.77 -7.60
C LEU A 281 5.95 -4.04 -6.75
N GLY A 282 5.89 -5.20 -7.41
CA GLY A 282 5.82 -6.49 -6.77
C GLY A 282 7.05 -6.86 -5.95
N GLY A 283 6.92 -7.92 -5.18
CA GLY A 283 7.97 -8.49 -4.36
C GLY A 283 7.97 -10.02 -4.35
N LYS A 284 9.12 -10.60 -4.07
CA LYS A 284 9.28 -12.03 -3.74
C LYS A 284 10.08 -12.13 -2.44
N ASN A 285 9.47 -11.67 -1.38
CA ASN A 285 10.11 -11.25 -0.14
C ASN A 285 10.66 -12.44 0.65
N PRO A 286 11.96 -12.44 1.00
CA PRO A 286 12.56 -13.46 1.83
C PRO A 286 12.32 -13.20 3.32
N CYS A 287 12.07 -14.28 4.04
CA CYS A 287 11.99 -14.29 5.49
C CYS A 287 12.95 -15.39 6.00
N ILE A 288 13.93 -15.05 6.84
CA ILE A 288 14.96 -15.99 7.31
C ILE A 288 14.68 -16.31 8.77
N VAL A 289 14.51 -17.61 9.09
CA VAL A 289 14.19 -18.11 10.43
C VAL A 289 15.37 -18.95 10.95
N PHE A 290 16.10 -18.43 11.90
CA PHE A 290 17.23 -19.11 12.53
C PHE A 290 16.79 -19.97 13.71
N ALA A 291 17.58 -21.00 14.02
CA ALA A 291 17.27 -21.97 15.08
C ALA A 291 17.22 -21.37 16.50
N ASP A 292 17.87 -20.23 16.70
CA ASP A 292 17.87 -19.51 17.98
C ASP A 292 16.66 -18.58 18.18
N CYS A 293 15.73 -18.52 17.24
CA CYS A 293 14.56 -17.64 17.35
C CYS A 293 13.50 -18.16 18.31
N ASP A 294 12.55 -17.28 18.67
CA ASP A 294 11.25 -17.72 19.19
C ASP A 294 10.45 -18.34 18.04
N LEU A 295 10.35 -19.66 18.03
CA LEU A 295 9.70 -20.40 16.94
C LEU A 295 8.21 -20.04 16.80
N GLN A 296 7.50 -19.85 17.91
CA GLN A 296 6.08 -19.52 17.87
C GLN A 296 5.85 -18.13 17.28
N LEU A 297 6.64 -17.16 17.70
CA LEU A 297 6.65 -15.82 17.12
C LEU A 297 7.00 -15.86 15.61
N ALA A 298 8.02 -16.63 15.22
CA ALA A 298 8.42 -16.74 13.82
C ALA A 298 7.32 -17.34 12.95
N VAL A 299 6.65 -18.39 13.40
CA VAL A 299 5.49 -18.99 12.72
C VAL A 299 4.34 -17.98 12.63
N GLU A 300 4.07 -17.24 13.72
CA GLU A 300 2.99 -16.26 13.75
C GLU A 300 3.21 -15.12 12.76
N GLU A 301 4.36 -14.48 12.83
CA GLU A 301 4.66 -13.33 12.01
C GLU A 301 4.86 -13.68 10.52
N THR A 302 5.47 -14.84 10.20
CA THR A 302 5.61 -15.28 8.81
C THR A 302 4.28 -15.62 8.18
N GLN A 303 3.34 -16.22 8.91
CA GLN A 303 1.99 -16.49 8.40
C GLN A 303 1.13 -15.23 8.29
N LYS A 304 1.22 -14.34 9.27
CA LYS A 304 0.65 -13.00 9.16
C LYS A 304 1.15 -12.30 7.89
N GLY A 305 2.47 -12.39 7.61
CA GLY A 305 3.05 -11.86 6.37
C GLY A 305 2.54 -12.55 5.11
N ALA A 306 2.40 -13.88 5.11
CA ALA A 306 2.03 -14.64 3.91
C ALA A 306 0.54 -14.62 3.57
N PHE A 307 -0.34 -14.56 4.59
CA PHE A 307 -1.78 -14.73 4.41
C PHE A 307 -2.60 -13.45 4.63
N TYR A 308 -1.97 -12.38 5.12
CA TYR A 308 -2.62 -11.08 5.27
C TYR A 308 -3.23 -10.62 3.94
N ASN A 309 -4.46 -10.11 3.99
CA ASN A 309 -5.21 -9.71 2.79
C ASN A 309 -5.26 -10.81 1.71
N GLN A 310 -5.47 -12.08 2.12
CA GLN A 310 -5.52 -13.26 1.24
C GLN A 310 -4.22 -13.47 0.42
N GLY A 311 -3.06 -13.01 0.96
CA GLY A 311 -1.77 -13.01 0.26
C GLY A 311 -1.64 -11.96 -0.85
N GLN A 312 -2.63 -11.09 -1.01
CA GLN A 312 -2.67 -10.01 -2.00
C GLN A 312 -1.92 -8.78 -1.48
N CYS A 313 -0.66 -8.98 -1.14
CA CYS A 313 0.20 -7.96 -0.54
C CYS A 313 1.58 -7.98 -1.20
N CYS A 314 2.05 -6.82 -1.66
CA CYS A 314 3.38 -6.69 -2.25
C CYS A 314 4.49 -7.08 -1.25
N THR A 315 4.22 -6.95 0.05
CA THR A 315 5.13 -7.35 1.13
C THR A 315 4.95 -8.81 1.58
N ALA A 316 4.15 -9.64 0.90
CA ALA A 316 3.88 -11.00 1.36
C ALA A 316 5.16 -11.80 1.64
N ALA A 317 5.23 -12.50 2.79
CA ALA A 317 6.32 -13.40 3.19
C ALA A 317 6.24 -14.70 2.36
N SER A 318 6.49 -14.58 1.07
CA SER A 318 6.27 -15.67 0.10
C SER A 318 7.42 -16.67 0.01
N ARG A 319 8.64 -16.30 0.47
CA ARG A 319 9.79 -17.20 0.59
C ARG A 319 10.27 -17.24 2.04
N VAL A 320 10.02 -18.35 2.73
CA VAL A 320 10.44 -18.53 4.13
C VAL A 320 11.59 -19.53 4.19
N PHE A 321 12.79 -19.04 4.44
CA PHE A 321 14.01 -19.82 4.63
C PHE A 321 14.12 -20.19 6.11
N VAL A 322 14.13 -21.49 6.42
CA VAL A 322 14.17 -22.02 7.80
C VAL A 322 15.45 -22.84 7.98
N GLU A 323 16.18 -22.59 9.06
CA GLU A 323 17.37 -23.36 9.39
C GLU A 323 17.06 -24.85 9.55
N GLU A 324 17.88 -25.72 8.96
CA GLU A 324 17.60 -27.15 8.79
C GLU A 324 17.24 -27.85 10.12
N SER A 325 17.85 -27.44 11.22
CA SER A 325 17.64 -28.05 12.54
C SER A 325 16.23 -27.89 13.10
N ILE A 326 15.51 -26.85 12.70
CA ILE A 326 14.13 -26.55 13.17
C ILE A 326 13.09 -26.65 12.04
N HIS A 327 13.51 -27.00 10.83
CA HIS A 327 12.66 -26.95 9.62
C HIS A 327 11.36 -27.78 9.75
N GLU A 328 11.48 -29.06 10.16
CA GLU A 328 10.31 -29.94 10.26
C GLU A 328 9.32 -29.47 11.35
N GLU A 329 9.84 -28.95 12.46
CA GLU A 329 9.01 -28.40 13.53
C GLU A 329 8.31 -27.10 13.09
N PHE A 330 9.03 -26.22 12.39
CA PHE A 330 8.45 -25.00 11.81
C PHE A 330 7.30 -25.33 10.86
N VAL A 331 7.49 -26.29 9.94
CA VAL A 331 6.45 -26.74 9.01
C VAL A 331 5.23 -27.26 9.75
N ARG A 332 5.43 -28.14 10.74
CA ARG A 332 4.34 -28.70 11.57
C ARG A 332 3.55 -27.58 12.26
N CYS A 333 4.22 -26.65 12.92
CA CYS A 333 3.56 -25.52 13.60
C CYS A 333 2.83 -24.61 12.61
N SER A 334 3.40 -24.39 11.42
CA SER A 334 2.76 -23.62 10.36
C SER A 334 1.47 -24.25 9.86
N ILE A 335 1.42 -25.57 9.69
CA ILE A 335 0.20 -26.30 9.32
C ILE A 335 -0.88 -26.13 10.39
N GLU A 336 -0.53 -26.35 11.66
CA GLU A 336 -1.49 -26.23 12.77
C GLU A 336 -2.06 -24.81 12.92
N LYS A 337 -1.28 -23.78 12.63
CA LYS A 337 -1.76 -22.41 12.63
C LYS A 337 -2.66 -22.11 11.42
N ALA A 338 -2.27 -22.54 10.22
CA ALA A 338 -3.05 -22.33 8.99
C ALA A 338 -4.44 -22.96 9.05
N LYS A 339 -4.59 -24.13 9.71
CA LYS A 339 -5.89 -24.78 9.95
C LYS A 339 -6.88 -23.94 10.76
N LYS A 340 -6.40 -22.93 11.50
CA LYS A 340 -7.25 -22.06 12.32
C LYS A 340 -7.78 -20.84 11.56
N ILE A 341 -7.36 -20.64 10.31
CA ILE A 341 -7.83 -19.53 9.47
C ILE A 341 -9.27 -19.79 9.06
N VAL A 342 -10.16 -18.86 9.41
CA VAL A 342 -11.58 -18.91 9.09
C VAL A 342 -11.80 -18.21 7.75
N ILE A 343 -12.19 -18.99 6.74
CA ILE A 343 -12.54 -18.50 5.41
C ILE A 343 -14.06 -18.32 5.36
N GLY A 344 -14.53 -17.12 4.96
CA GLY A 344 -15.96 -16.86 4.96
C GLY A 344 -16.36 -15.50 4.42
N ASP A 345 -17.57 -15.07 4.76
CA ASP A 345 -18.10 -13.76 4.42
C ASP A 345 -17.19 -12.66 5.02
N PRO A 346 -16.64 -11.76 4.20
CA PRO A 346 -15.77 -10.68 4.71
C PRO A 346 -16.43 -9.73 5.71
N LEU A 347 -17.75 -9.66 5.74
CA LEU A 347 -18.51 -8.84 6.70
C LEU A 347 -18.74 -9.54 8.06
N ASP A 348 -18.53 -10.86 8.14
CA ASP A 348 -18.58 -11.59 9.40
C ASP A 348 -17.32 -11.29 10.24
N PRO A 349 -17.45 -10.82 11.50
CA PRO A 349 -16.32 -10.53 12.36
C PRO A 349 -15.45 -11.74 12.71
N GLN A 350 -15.93 -12.96 12.51
CA GLN A 350 -15.14 -14.19 12.69
C GLN A 350 -14.26 -14.53 11.49
N THR A 351 -14.55 -13.95 10.32
CA THR A 351 -13.79 -14.22 9.10
C THR A 351 -12.40 -13.59 9.19
N SER A 352 -11.37 -14.39 8.99
CA SER A 352 -9.99 -13.94 8.92
C SER A 352 -9.40 -13.91 7.51
N GLN A 353 -10.04 -14.58 6.55
CA GLN A 353 -9.65 -14.61 5.14
C GLN A 353 -10.89 -14.54 4.22
N GLY A 354 -10.90 -13.56 3.34
CA GLY A 354 -11.89 -13.38 2.28
C GLY A 354 -11.49 -14.03 0.94
N PRO A 355 -12.18 -13.67 -0.17
CA PRO A 355 -11.90 -14.17 -1.53
C PRO A 355 -10.69 -13.45 -2.16
N GLN A 356 -10.20 -13.97 -3.29
CA GLN A 356 -9.34 -13.23 -4.20
C GLN A 356 -10.17 -12.15 -4.93
N ILE A 357 -9.50 -11.11 -5.44
CA ILE A 357 -10.18 -9.95 -6.02
C ILE A 357 -11.04 -10.29 -7.24
N ASP A 358 -10.53 -11.12 -8.14
CA ASP A 358 -11.21 -11.47 -9.38
C ASP A 358 -10.80 -12.85 -9.91
N ARG A 359 -11.46 -13.28 -10.99
CA ARG A 359 -11.21 -14.57 -11.64
C ARG A 359 -9.79 -14.66 -12.21
N GLN A 360 -9.26 -13.59 -12.77
CA GLN A 360 -7.93 -13.59 -13.37
C GLN A 360 -6.85 -13.85 -12.31
N GLN A 361 -6.92 -13.19 -11.15
CA GLN A 361 -5.99 -13.44 -10.05
C GLN A 361 -6.18 -14.84 -9.45
N PHE A 362 -7.41 -15.28 -9.27
CA PHE A 362 -7.71 -16.63 -8.80
C PHE A 362 -7.07 -17.69 -9.70
N ASP A 363 -7.27 -17.60 -11.01
CA ASP A 363 -6.75 -18.58 -11.98
C ASP A 363 -5.21 -18.58 -12.03
N LYS A 364 -4.58 -17.40 -11.97
CA LYS A 364 -3.11 -17.25 -11.85
C LYS A 364 -2.57 -17.95 -10.60
N ILE A 365 -3.21 -17.74 -9.44
CA ILE A 365 -2.77 -18.35 -8.18
C ILE A 365 -2.88 -19.86 -8.25
N MET A 366 -4.01 -20.38 -8.76
CA MET A 366 -4.22 -21.83 -8.90
C MET A 366 -3.24 -22.45 -9.89
N ASP A 367 -2.90 -21.79 -11.01
CA ASP A 367 -1.87 -22.25 -11.94
C ASP A 367 -0.48 -22.35 -11.25
N LEU A 368 -0.11 -21.35 -10.45
CA LEU A 368 1.15 -21.38 -9.70
C LEU A 368 1.17 -22.47 -8.63
N ILE A 369 0.05 -22.72 -7.93
CA ILE A 369 -0.07 -23.84 -6.99
C ILE A 369 0.14 -25.18 -7.72
N GLU A 370 -0.49 -25.37 -8.86
CA GLU A 370 -0.32 -26.59 -9.66
C GLU A 370 1.10 -26.71 -10.21
N SER A 371 1.75 -25.61 -10.58
CA SER A 371 3.16 -25.65 -11.01
C SER A 371 4.08 -26.13 -9.88
N GLY A 372 3.87 -25.67 -8.64
CA GLY A 372 4.63 -26.11 -7.48
C GLY A 372 4.53 -27.62 -7.25
N LYS A 373 3.31 -28.19 -7.36
CA LYS A 373 3.09 -29.65 -7.28
C LYS A 373 3.81 -30.39 -8.39
N LYS A 374 3.71 -29.93 -9.65
CA LYS A 374 4.34 -30.55 -10.82
C LYS A 374 5.87 -30.48 -10.78
N GLU A 375 6.43 -29.40 -10.24
CA GLU A 375 7.88 -29.21 -10.11
C GLU A 375 8.48 -29.95 -8.90
N GLY A 376 7.65 -30.61 -8.08
CA GLY A 376 8.08 -31.51 -7.01
C GLY A 376 8.20 -30.83 -5.64
N ALA A 377 7.61 -29.65 -5.41
CA ALA A 377 7.41 -29.11 -4.08
C ALA A 377 6.39 -29.96 -3.30
N ARG A 378 6.64 -30.14 -2.00
CA ARG A 378 5.76 -30.92 -1.14
C ARG A 378 4.60 -30.03 -0.67
N LEU A 379 3.39 -30.32 -1.13
CA LEU A 379 2.19 -29.65 -0.63
C LEU A 379 1.86 -30.16 0.78
N GLU A 380 2.03 -29.33 1.78
CA GLU A 380 1.81 -29.69 3.18
C GLU A 380 0.38 -29.42 3.64
N TYR A 381 -0.24 -28.37 3.12
CA TYR A 381 -1.59 -27.97 3.46
C TYR A 381 -2.24 -27.13 2.33
N GLY A 382 -3.55 -27.21 2.19
CA GLY A 382 -4.31 -26.41 1.25
C GLY A 382 -4.17 -26.82 -0.21
N GLY A 383 -3.93 -25.85 -1.08
CA GLY A 383 -3.75 -26.08 -2.52
C GLY A 383 -5.04 -26.34 -3.29
N VAL A 384 -6.19 -25.93 -2.74
CA VAL A 384 -7.51 -26.13 -3.34
C VAL A 384 -8.38 -24.87 -3.23
N ALA A 385 -9.32 -24.74 -4.16
CA ALA A 385 -10.41 -23.76 -4.07
C ALA A 385 -11.42 -24.17 -3.00
N VAL A 386 -12.08 -23.18 -2.38
CA VAL A 386 -13.14 -23.39 -1.39
C VAL A 386 -14.48 -22.98 -2.00
N GLY A 387 -15.38 -23.95 -2.18
CA GLY A 387 -16.69 -23.75 -2.82
C GLY A 387 -16.66 -23.78 -4.36
N GLU A 388 -17.81 -24.13 -4.94
CA GLU A 388 -17.97 -24.16 -6.40
C GLU A 388 -18.11 -22.74 -6.96
N LYS A 389 -17.37 -22.44 -8.04
CA LYS A 389 -17.38 -21.13 -8.75
C LYS A 389 -17.04 -19.92 -7.88
N SER A 390 -16.47 -20.13 -6.69
CA SER A 390 -16.05 -19.07 -5.79
C SER A 390 -14.63 -18.57 -6.10
N LEU A 391 -14.25 -17.46 -5.48
CA LEU A 391 -12.89 -16.90 -5.58
C LEU A 391 -12.06 -17.17 -4.31
N PHE A 392 -12.52 -18.08 -3.45
CA PHE A 392 -11.81 -18.41 -2.22
C PHE A 392 -10.78 -19.51 -2.45
N ILE A 393 -9.57 -19.33 -1.92
CA ILE A 393 -8.48 -20.30 -1.97
C ILE A 393 -8.07 -20.65 -0.55
N GLN A 394 -7.93 -21.93 -0.24
CA GLN A 394 -7.46 -22.37 1.06
C GLN A 394 -6.01 -21.89 1.28
N PRO A 395 -5.64 -21.39 2.48
CA PRO A 395 -4.23 -21.12 2.81
C PRO A 395 -3.38 -22.32 2.43
N THR A 396 -2.32 -22.06 1.69
CA THR A 396 -1.51 -23.10 1.06
C THR A 396 -0.08 -23.06 1.54
N ILE A 397 0.45 -24.18 1.96
CA ILE A 397 1.84 -24.31 2.44
C ILE A 397 2.58 -25.35 1.62
N PHE A 398 3.68 -24.93 1.02
CA PHE A 398 4.65 -25.80 0.36
C PHE A 398 5.94 -25.88 1.15
N SER A 399 6.52 -27.08 1.28
CA SER A 399 7.87 -27.30 1.77
C SER A 399 8.74 -27.99 0.70
N GLY A 400 10.04 -28.13 0.96
CA GLY A 400 10.98 -28.72 0.00
C GLY A 400 11.09 -27.94 -1.30
N VAL A 401 10.71 -26.66 -1.30
CA VAL A 401 10.75 -25.78 -2.46
C VAL A 401 12.20 -25.53 -2.87
N LYS A 402 12.46 -25.53 -4.19
CA LYS A 402 13.78 -25.27 -4.76
C LYS A 402 13.78 -23.93 -5.50
N ASP A 403 14.94 -23.27 -5.52
CA ASP A 403 15.08 -21.90 -6.05
C ASP A 403 14.75 -21.76 -7.54
N HIS A 404 14.80 -22.86 -8.31
CA HIS A 404 14.46 -22.87 -9.73
C HIS A 404 12.96 -22.93 -10.02
N MET A 405 12.12 -23.33 -9.06
CA MET A 405 10.68 -23.52 -9.23
C MET A 405 9.97 -22.18 -9.50
N ARG A 406 8.88 -22.21 -10.25
CA ARG A 406 8.06 -21.01 -10.52
C ARG A 406 7.55 -20.37 -9.26
N ILE A 407 7.05 -21.16 -8.31
CA ILE A 407 6.56 -20.65 -7.00
C ILE A 407 7.66 -20.00 -6.14
N ALA A 408 8.95 -20.26 -6.43
CA ALA A 408 10.08 -19.60 -5.78
C ALA A 408 10.46 -18.26 -6.42
N LYS A 409 10.16 -18.06 -7.71
CA LYS A 409 10.59 -16.90 -8.51
C LYS A 409 9.48 -15.90 -8.79
N GLU A 410 8.28 -16.39 -9.14
CA GLU A 410 7.15 -15.56 -9.54
C GLU A 410 6.37 -15.07 -8.31
N GLU A 411 5.91 -13.82 -8.37
CA GLU A 411 5.00 -13.27 -7.36
C GLU A 411 3.61 -13.92 -7.50
N ILE A 412 3.20 -14.68 -6.49
CA ILE A 412 1.94 -15.43 -6.52
C ILE A 412 0.74 -14.52 -6.30
N PHE A 413 0.85 -13.60 -5.33
CA PHE A 413 -0.19 -12.65 -4.92
C PHE A 413 -1.47 -13.33 -4.43
N GLY A 414 -1.27 -14.44 -3.70
CA GLY A 414 -2.32 -15.30 -3.13
C GLY A 414 -1.87 -15.92 -1.81
N PRO A 415 -2.75 -16.65 -1.10
CA PRO A 415 -2.48 -17.18 0.22
C PRO A 415 -1.57 -18.43 0.15
N VAL A 416 -0.33 -18.25 -0.31
CA VAL A 416 0.64 -19.32 -0.54
C VAL A 416 1.96 -18.99 0.13
N GLN A 417 2.41 -19.85 1.06
CA GLN A 417 3.70 -19.78 1.74
C GLN A 417 4.62 -20.87 1.19
N CYS A 418 5.83 -20.49 0.74
CA CYS A 418 6.85 -21.42 0.27
C CYS A 418 7.97 -21.50 1.31
N ILE A 419 8.23 -22.70 1.86
CA ILE A 419 9.22 -22.95 2.91
C ILE A 419 10.43 -23.67 2.29
N PHE A 420 11.59 -23.09 2.55
CA PHE A 420 12.91 -23.57 2.11
C PHE A 420 13.73 -23.97 3.33
N SER A 421 14.63 -24.92 3.18
CA SER A 421 15.65 -25.24 4.18
C SER A 421 16.98 -24.60 3.82
N PHE A 422 17.75 -24.15 4.79
CA PHE A 422 19.13 -23.69 4.65
C PHE A 422 20.02 -24.22 5.80
N LYS A 423 21.35 -24.24 5.58
CA LYS A 423 22.32 -24.74 6.56
C LYS A 423 23.16 -23.64 7.21
N THR A 424 23.47 -22.59 6.48
CA THR A 424 24.34 -21.52 6.95
C THR A 424 23.71 -20.14 6.72
N GLN A 425 24.05 -19.19 7.57
CA GLN A 425 23.62 -17.79 7.40
C GLN A 425 24.00 -17.23 6.03
N GLN A 426 25.21 -17.55 5.54
CA GLN A 426 25.70 -17.09 4.25
C GLN A 426 24.83 -17.63 3.10
N GLU A 427 24.53 -18.93 3.12
CA GLU A 427 23.61 -19.56 2.14
C GLU A 427 22.24 -18.86 2.14
N ALA A 428 21.67 -18.61 3.32
CA ALA A 428 20.36 -17.97 3.44
C ALA A 428 20.36 -16.55 2.82
N ILE A 429 21.39 -15.75 3.10
CA ILE A 429 21.54 -14.39 2.56
C ILE A 429 21.71 -14.42 1.03
N GLU A 430 22.58 -15.27 0.50
CA GLU A 430 22.81 -15.39 -0.94
C GLU A 430 21.52 -15.77 -1.69
N ARG A 431 20.79 -16.77 -1.18
CA ARG A 431 19.50 -17.20 -1.76
C ARG A 431 18.40 -16.16 -1.58
N ALA A 432 18.37 -15.47 -0.46
CA ALA A 432 17.43 -14.36 -0.22
C ALA A 432 17.62 -13.25 -1.27
N ASN A 433 18.88 -12.88 -1.55
CA ASN A 433 19.23 -11.83 -2.51
C ASN A 433 19.13 -12.28 -3.97
N CYS A 434 19.14 -13.60 -4.26
CA CYS A 434 19.03 -14.16 -5.60
C CYS A 434 17.58 -14.04 -6.14
N SER A 435 17.17 -12.81 -6.36
CA SER A 435 15.86 -12.43 -6.90
C SER A 435 15.97 -11.13 -7.68
N GLN A 436 15.13 -10.95 -8.69
CA GLN A 436 15.00 -9.67 -9.38
C GLN A 436 14.26 -8.62 -8.53
N TYR A 437 13.66 -9.03 -7.43
CA TYR A 437 12.92 -8.17 -6.49
C TYR A 437 13.77 -7.80 -5.27
N GLY A 438 13.34 -6.74 -4.57
CA GLY A 438 13.96 -6.28 -3.35
C GLY A 438 13.07 -5.31 -2.57
N LEU A 439 11.78 -5.67 -2.34
CA LEU A 439 10.86 -4.78 -1.64
C LEU A 439 11.10 -4.82 -0.13
N VAL A 440 10.83 -5.96 0.49
CA VAL A 440 11.02 -6.15 1.93
C VAL A 440 11.68 -7.49 2.24
N SER A 441 12.19 -7.63 3.45
CA SER A 441 12.70 -8.88 4.02
C SER A 441 12.50 -8.91 5.52
N ALA A 442 12.58 -10.10 6.12
CA ALA A 442 12.60 -10.25 7.57
C ALA A 442 13.60 -11.31 8.03
N ALA A 443 14.03 -11.22 9.29
CA ALA A 443 14.82 -12.24 9.94
C ALA A 443 14.37 -12.45 11.39
N PHE A 444 14.37 -13.70 11.84
CA PHE A 444 14.00 -14.11 13.19
C PHE A 444 15.20 -14.74 13.90
N THR A 445 15.70 -14.11 14.95
CA THR A 445 16.87 -14.53 15.75
C THR A 445 16.88 -13.80 17.08
N THR A 446 17.45 -14.42 18.12
CA THR A 446 17.71 -13.76 19.40
C THR A 446 19.11 -13.12 19.45
N SER A 447 19.98 -13.39 18.46
CA SER A 447 21.33 -12.82 18.39
C SER A 447 21.31 -11.43 17.76
N LEU A 448 21.71 -10.41 18.51
CA LEU A 448 21.84 -9.03 18.01
C LEU A 448 22.87 -8.94 16.87
N ASP A 449 24.02 -9.60 17.01
CA ASP A 449 25.09 -9.59 15.99
C ASP A 449 24.60 -10.17 14.66
N ARG A 450 23.83 -11.27 14.74
CA ARG A 450 23.20 -11.88 13.57
C ARG A 450 22.17 -10.95 12.95
N ALA A 451 21.29 -10.34 13.75
CA ALA A 451 20.28 -9.40 13.28
C ALA A 451 20.92 -8.22 12.52
N LEU A 452 21.99 -7.63 13.06
CA LEU A 452 22.72 -6.53 12.43
C LEU A 452 23.42 -6.99 11.14
N SER A 453 24.14 -8.12 11.18
CA SER A 453 24.85 -8.66 10.02
C SER A 453 23.90 -9.01 8.87
N VAL A 454 22.78 -9.68 9.17
CA VAL A 454 21.78 -10.07 8.17
C VAL A 454 21.08 -8.83 7.59
N SER A 455 20.68 -7.88 8.43
CA SER A 455 20.03 -6.66 7.96
C SER A 455 20.92 -5.82 7.05
N ALA A 456 22.22 -5.78 7.30
CA ALA A 456 23.18 -5.07 6.46
C ALA A 456 23.42 -5.77 5.10
N ALA A 457 23.24 -7.10 5.04
CA ALA A 457 23.52 -7.91 3.85
C ALA A 457 22.33 -8.12 2.92
N LEU A 458 21.09 -7.92 3.41
CA LEU A 458 19.88 -8.09 2.60
C LEU A 458 19.63 -6.89 1.68
N GLU A 459 19.43 -7.18 0.39
CA GLU A 459 19.24 -6.18 -0.69
C GLU A 459 17.76 -5.84 -0.86
N THR A 460 17.14 -5.26 0.18
CA THR A 460 15.73 -4.88 0.21
C THR A 460 15.55 -3.48 0.82
N GLY A 461 14.46 -2.81 0.44
CA GLY A 461 14.18 -1.46 0.94
C GLY A 461 13.78 -1.40 2.40
N THR A 462 13.22 -2.50 2.94
CA THR A 462 12.86 -2.64 4.35
C THR A 462 13.34 -3.99 4.88
N VAL A 463 13.93 -4.01 6.08
CA VAL A 463 14.28 -5.24 6.81
C VAL A 463 13.60 -5.20 8.17
N TRP A 464 12.83 -6.22 8.47
CA TRP A 464 12.20 -6.41 9.78
C TRP A 464 12.94 -7.49 10.59
N ILE A 465 13.15 -7.22 11.87
CA ILE A 465 13.75 -8.20 12.79
C ILE A 465 12.72 -8.58 13.84
N ASN A 466 12.43 -9.87 13.95
CA ASN A 466 11.47 -10.46 14.89
C ASN A 466 10.04 -9.88 14.80
N CYS A 467 9.67 -9.36 13.64
CA CYS A 467 8.33 -8.86 13.32
C CYS A 467 8.09 -8.91 11.81
N TYR A 468 6.84 -8.70 11.39
CA TYR A 468 6.48 -8.59 9.99
C TYR A 468 5.37 -7.54 9.78
N ASN A 469 5.40 -6.81 8.63
CA ASN A 469 4.45 -5.75 8.29
C ASN A 469 4.35 -4.63 9.36
N ALA A 470 5.45 -4.35 10.05
CA ALA A 470 5.54 -3.21 10.97
C ALA A 470 5.76 -1.92 10.14
N LEU A 471 4.65 -1.36 9.63
CA LEU A 471 4.63 -0.15 8.80
C LEU A 471 4.11 1.05 9.61
N HIS A 472 4.77 2.18 9.44
CA HIS A 472 4.40 3.43 10.09
C HIS A 472 4.50 4.58 9.09
N ALA A 473 3.65 5.59 9.22
CA ALA A 473 3.64 6.76 8.33
C ALA A 473 4.98 7.51 8.26
N GLN A 474 5.78 7.44 9.32
CA GLN A 474 7.08 8.08 9.43
C GLN A 474 8.26 7.23 8.93
N THR A 475 8.05 5.94 8.60
CA THR A 475 9.10 5.07 8.10
C THR A 475 9.09 5.02 6.57
N PRO A 476 10.22 5.30 5.90
CA PRO A 476 10.29 5.23 4.44
C PRO A 476 9.97 3.82 3.94
N PHE A 477 9.24 3.73 2.85
CA PHE A 477 8.87 2.48 2.18
C PHE A 477 9.22 2.54 0.70
N GLY A 478 9.76 1.46 0.15
CA GLY A 478 10.07 1.35 -1.28
C GLY A 478 11.09 0.28 -1.58
N GLY A 479 11.10 -0.17 -2.84
CA GLY A 479 11.87 -1.32 -3.29
C GLY A 479 13.27 -1.01 -3.82
N TYR A 480 14.11 -2.05 -3.79
CA TYR A 480 15.33 -2.18 -4.58
C TYR A 480 15.01 -2.94 -5.88
N LYS A 481 15.94 -2.97 -6.83
CA LYS A 481 15.87 -3.77 -8.06
C LYS A 481 14.55 -3.52 -8.80
N MET A 482 13.88 -4.58 -9.26
CA MET A 482 12.60 -4.47 -9.98
C MET A 482 11.37 -4.30 -9.08
N SER A 483 11.54 -4.16 -7.78
CA SER A 483 10.44 -3.78 -6.86
C SER A 483 10.12 -2.29 -6.88
N GLY A 484 10.90 -1.48 -7.57
CA GLY A 484 10.56 -0.09 -7.82
C GLY A 484 11.70 0.90 -7.65
N ASN A 485 11.35 2.18 -7.72
CA ASN A 485 12.25 3.31 -7.49
C ASN A 485 11.50 4.48 -6.84
N GLY A 486 12.22 5.28 -6.07
CA GLY A 486 11.63 6.28 -5.18
C GLY A 486 11.29 5.71 -3.81
N ARG A 487 10.73 6.55 -2.97
CA ARG A 487 10.25 6.15 -1.64
C ARG A 487 8.87 6.76 -1.38
N GLU A 488 8.05 6.00 -0.68
CA GLU A 488 6.78 6.44 -0.10
C GLU A 488 6.91 6.46 1.42
N LEU A 489 6.03 7.17 2.10
CA LEU A 489 6.06 7.39 3.54
C LEU A 489 7.35 8.08 4.04
N GLY A 490 7.35 8.45 5.31
CA GLY A 490 8.47 9.17 5.92
C GLY A 490 8.77 10.50 5.25
N GLU A 491 9.87 11.09 5.65
CA GLU A 491 10.39 12.35 5.10
C GLU A 491 10.85 12.19 3.64
N TYR A 492 11.38 11.02 3.28
CA TYR A 492 11.97 10.77 1.96
C TYR A 492 10.96 10.93 0.81
N ALA A 493 9.67 10.66 1.04
CA ALA A 493 8.65 10.86 0.02
C ALA A 493 8.48 12.34 -0.39
N LEU A 494 8.82 13.30 0.49
CA LEU A 494 8.71 14.74 0.16
C LEU A 494 9.64 15.15 -0.97
N ALA A 495 10.82 14.53 -1.08
CA ALA A 495 11.75 14.76 -2.17
C ALA A 495 11.18 14.34 -3.54
N GLU A 496 10.29 13.35 -3.55
CA GLU A 496 9.63 12.88 -4.77
C GLU A 496 8.55 13.85 -5.27
N TYR A 497 8.05 14.74 -4.41
CA TYR A 497 6.98 15.68 -4.70
C TYR A 497 7.42 17.16 -4.64
N SER A 498 8.72 17.42 -4.59
CA SER A 498 9.29 18.78 -4.58
C SER A 498 10.43 18.94 -5.56
N GLU A 499 10.56 20.16 -6.12
CA GLU A 499 11.69 20.60 -6.92
C GLU A 499 12.59 21.51 -6.11
N VAL A 500 13.89 21.28 -6.17
CA VAL A 500 14.89 22.16 -5.54
C VAL A 500 15.32 23.25 -6.53
N LYS A 501 15.03 24.49 -6.17
CA LYS A 501 15.48 25.67 -6.94
C LYS A 501 16.59 26.37 -6.19
N THR A 502 17.73 26.62 -6.85
CA THR A 502 18.79 27.49 -6.34
C THR A 502 18.53 28.91 -6.74
N VAL A 503 18.66 29.85 -5.79
CA VAL A 503 18.60 31.28 -6.02
C VAL A 503 19.93 31.88 -5.58
N THR A 504 20.65 32.48 -6.51
CA THR A 504 21.92 33.18 -6.26
C THR A 504 21.71 34.69 -6.48
N ILE A 505 22.05 35.48 -5.49
CA ILE A 505 21.91 36.94 -5.51
C ILE A 505 23.30 37.51 -5.40
N LYS A 506 23.73 38.31 -6.40
CA LYS A 506 24.96 39.08 -6.31
C LYS A 506 24.74 40.26 -5.38
N LEU A 507 25.60 40.38 -4.39
CA LEU A 507 25.56 41.50 -3.45
C LEU A 507 26.31 42.72 -4.05
N SER A 508 25.85 43.92 -3.72
CA SER A 508 26.58 45.14 -4.07
C SER A 508 27.77 45.31 -3.12
N GLU A 509 28.86 45.86 -3.60
CA GLU A 509 30.11 46.11 -2.85
C GLU A 509 29.95 47.09 -1.66
N THR A 510 28.71 47.51 -1.35
CA THR A 510 28.37 48.49 -0.30
C THR A 510 27.69 47.82 0.92
N MET A 511 28.23 46.71 1.39
CA MET A 511 27.92 46.23 2.75
C MET A 511 29.17 46.18 3.59
#